data_c138a4de6d0bc11c21747e993e0f954e
#
_entry.id   c138a4de6d0bc11c21747e993e0f954e
#
_cell.length_a   1.000
_cell.length_b   1.000
_cell.length_c   1.000
_cell.angle_alpha   90.00
_cell.angle_beta   90.00
_cell.angle_gamma   90.00
#
_symmetry.space_group_name_H-M   'P 1'
#
loop_
_entity.id
_entity.type
_entity.pdbx_description
1 polymer ?
#
loop_
_entity_poly.entity_id
_entity_poly.type
_entity_poly.pdbx_seq_one_letter_code
_entity_poly.pdbx_strand_id
1 'polypeptide(L)'
;MKFSDIQNKKIACGLFGISYRSNYKHWMGWNTNIDWRKANTHTKLIPFMREHNDVDVFFSTYNNEMNESIISDFGPKSYIFNDFVCNNKNKTWVGDKHKRFKETVVLLDEHKDDYDYFVITRFD
;
A
#
# COMPACT_ATOMS: atom_id res chain seq x y z
N MET A 1 18.06 16.17 8.23
CA MET A 1 17.56 15.13 9.14
C MET A 1 17.60 13.78 8.43
N LYS A 2 18.18 12.78 9.08
CA LYS A 2 18.16 11.42 8.56
C LYS A 2 16.95 10.69 9.14
N PHE A 3 16.42 9.73 8.40
CA PHE A 3 15.28 8.92 8.88
C PHE A 3 15.63 8.20 10.20
N SER A 4 16.88 7.79 10.37
CA SER A 4 17.38 7.16 11.60
C SER A 4 17.30 8.07 12.84
N ASP A 5 17.15 9.37 12.66
CA ASP A 5 17.01 10.33 13.76
C ASP A 5 15.57 10.39 14.31
N ILE A 6 14.59 9.76 13.61
CA ILE A 6 13.20 9.72 14.02
C ILE A 6 13.04 8.56 15.01
N GLN A 7 12.81 8.88 16.28
CA GLN A 7 12.65 7.92 17.36
C GLN A 7 11.52 8.31 18.30
N ASN A 8 10.82 7.31 18.83
CA ASN A 8 9.72 7.48 19.79
C ASN A 8 8.59 8.38 19.25
N LYS A 9 8.30 8.26 17.96
CA LYS A 9 7.26 9.02 17.29
C LYS A 9 6.12 8.12 16.83
N LYS A 10 4.97 8.73 16.59
CA LYS A 10 3.84 8.05 15.95
C LYS A 10 3.89 8.33 14.45
N ILE A 11 3.98 7.28 13.66
CA ILE A 11 4.08 7.35 12.21
C ILE A 11 2.85 6.70 11.58
N ALA A 12 2.20 7.41 10.68
CA ALA A 12 1.18 6.85 9.81
C ALA A 12 1.81 6.46 8.48
N CYS A 13 1.78 5.17 8.15
CA CYS A 13 2.31 4.65 6.90
C CYS A 13 1.16 4.35 5.94
N GLY A 14 1.04 5.13 4.89
CA GLY A 14 0.04 4.94 3.84
C GLY A 14 0.62 4.17 2.66
N LEU A 15 -0.02 3.09 2.27
CA LEU A 15 0.37 2.25 1.13
C LEU A 15 -0.68 2.34 0.04
N PHE A 16 -0.24 2.40 -1.21
CA PHE A 16 -1.16 2.47 -2.33
C PHE A 16 -0.70 1.62 -3.52
N GLY A 17 -1.66 1.26 -4.36
CA GLY A 17 -1.40 0.53 -5.59
C GLY A 17 -1.75 -0.94 -5.51
N ILE A 18 -1.10 -1.73 -6.32
CA ILE A 18 -1.34 -3.17 -6.40
C ILE A 18 -0.58 -3.87 -5.28
N SER A 19 -1.30 -4.58 -4.41
CA SER A 19 -0.69 -5.34 -3.31
C SER A 19 -0.35 -6.77 -3.72
N TYR A 20 -1.23 -7.40 -4.50
CA TYR A 20 -1.07 -8.77 -4.94
C TYR A 20 -1.63 -8.97 -6.34
N ARG A 21 -0.89 -9.68 -7.16
CA ARG A 21 -1.31 -10.07 -8.50
C ARG A 21 -0.52 -11.29 -8.93
N SER A 22 -1.21 -12.40 -9.20
CA SER A 22 -0.61 -13.61 -9.72
C SER A 22 -1.18 -13.96 -11.09
N ASN A 23 -0.41 -14.66 -11.90
CA ASN A 23 -0.83 -15.16 -13.22
C ASN A 23 -1.36 -14.07 -14.16
N TYR A 24 -0.92 -12.83 -13.94
CA TYR A 24 -1.31 -11.73 -14.80
C TYR A 24 -0.55 -11.81 -16.12
N LYS A 25 -1.30 -11.80 -17.22
CA LYS A 25 -0.75 -11.70 -18.57
C LYS A 25 -1.10 -10.33 -19.14
N HIS A 26 -0.07 -9.52 -19.30
CA HIS A 26 -0.23 -8.25 -19.99
C HIS A 26 -0.44 -8.51 -21.50
N TRP A 27 -1.25 -7.67 -22.15
CA TRP A 27 -1.51 -7.80 -23.58
C TRP A 27 -0.25 -7.73 -24.45
N MET A 28 0.83 -7.11 -23.94
CA MET A 28 2.16 -7.07 -24.58
C MET A 28 3.02 -8.30 -24.25
N GLY A 29 2.49 -9.31 -23.58
CA GLY A 29 3.21 -10.53 -23.26
C GLY A 29 4.04 -10.48 -21.96
N TRP A 30 3.95 -9.41 -21.19
CA TRP A 30 4.64 -9.33 -19.90
C TRP A 30 3.85 -10.07 -18.82
N ASN A 31 4.58 -10.87 -18.05
CA ASN A 31 4.03 -11.44 -16.82
C ASN A 31 4.70 -10.76 -15.64
N THR A 32 3.97 -9.91 -14.95
CA THR A 32 4.46 -9.28 -13.73
C THR A 32 3.60 -9.68 -12.56
N ASN A 33 4.16 -10.52 -11.70
CA ASN A 33 3.53 -10.88 -10.44
C ASN A 33 3.94 -9.87 -9.37
N ILE A 34 2.98 -9.50 -8.54
CA ILE A 34 3.20 -8.62 -7.40
C ILE A 34 2.74 -9.34 -6.16
N ASP A 35 3.57 -9.33 -5.14
CA ASP A 35 3.27 -9.94 -3.86
C ASP A 35 3.88 -9.07 -2.76
N TRP A 36 3.02 -8.44 -1.94
CA TRP A 36 3.47 -7.56 -0.85
C TRP A 36 4.43 -8.26 0.11
N ARG A 37 4.28 -9.58 0.30
CA ARG A 37 5.10 -10.36 1.23
C ARG A 37 6.58 -10.36 0.87
N LYS A 38 6.90 -10.14 -0.42
CA LYS A 38 8.26 -10.10 -0.96
C LYS A 38 8.76 -8.68 -1.19
N ALA A 39 7.91 -7.69 -1.06
CA ALA A 39 8.25 -6.30 -1.34
C ALA A 39 9.07 -5.68 -0.21
N ASN A 40 9.99 -4.79 -0.57
CA ASN A 40 10.85 -4.09 0.40
C ASN A 40 10.06 -3.26 1.42
N THR A 41 8.91 -2.73 1.02
CA THR A 41 8.03 -1.99 1.93
C THR A 41 7.66 -2.84 3.14
N HIS A 42 7.19 -4.06 2.91
CA HIS A 42 6.78 -4.98 3.98
C HIS A 42 7.96 -5.61 4.72
N THR A 43 8.98 -6.03 3.99
CA THR A 43 10.09 -6.82 4.57
C THR A 43 11.18 -5.96 5.21
N LYS A 44 11.32 -4.70 4.80
CA LYS A 44 12.42 -3.83 5.24
C LYS A 44 11.95 -2.49 5.81
N LEU A 45 11.14 -1.74 5.07
CA LEU A 45 10.78 -0.37 5.46
C LEU A 45 9.94 -0.33 6.74
N ILE A 46 8.83 -1.06 6.78
CA ILE A 46 7.95 -1.05 7.94
C ILE A 46 8.66 -1.60 9.18
N PRO A 47 9.35 -2.74 9.13
CA PRO A 47 10.15 -3.19 10.28
C PRO A 47 11.19 -2.18 10.72
N PHE A 48 11.87 -1.51 9.79
CA PHE A 48 12.85 -0.47 10.10
C PHE A 48 12.21 0.70 10.87
N MET A 49 11.06 1.18 10.43
CA MET A 49 10.33 2.25 11.14
C MET A 49 9.90 1.81 12.53
N ARG A 50 9.45 0.55 12.68
CA ARG A 50 8.95 0.00 13.93
C ARG A 50 10.02 -0.29 14.96
N GLU A 51 11.29 -0.30 14.59
CA GLU A 51 12.37 -0.50 15.56
C GLU A 51 12.35 0.56 16.67
N HIS A 52 12.00 1.79 16.35
CA HIS A 52 12.08 2.92 17.29
C HIS A 52 10.81 3.77 17.34
N ASN A 53 9.78 3.41 16.60
CA ASN A 53 8.56 4.21 16.48
C ASN A 53 7.32 3.34 16.53
N ASP A 54 6.20 3.98 16.86
CA ASP A 54 4.88 3.38 16.76
C ASP A 54 4.33 3.66 15.37
N VAL A 55 4.05 2.60 14.61
CA VAL A 55 3.67 2.71 13.19
C VAL A 55 2.32 2.07 12.97
N ASP A 56 1.36 2.86 12.51
CA ASP A 56 0.07 2.38 12.01
C ASP A 56 0.05 2.40 10.49
N VAL A 57 -0.60 1.38 9.91
CA VAL A 57 -0.69 1.22 8.46
C VAL A 57 -2.07 1.57 7.98
N PHE A 58 -2.13 2.27 6.86
CA PHE A 58 -3.33 2.61 6.11
C PHE A 58 -3.09 2.22 4.66
N PHE A 59 -4.10 1.72 3.95
CA PHE A 59 -3.86 1.43 2.53
C PHE A 59 -5.10 1.57 1.65
N SER A 60 -4.84 1.82 0.38
CA SER A 60 -5.81 1.72 -0.71
C SER A 60 -5.22 0.82 -1.79
N THR A 61 -5.90 -0.27 -2.08
CA THR A 61 -5.45 -1.29 -3.03
C THR A 61 -6.63 -1.86 -3.82
N TYR A 62 -6.39 -2.92 -4.53
CA TYR A 62 -7.39 -3.59 -5.35
C TYR A 62 -7.82 -4.93 -4.77
N ASN A 63 -9.09 -5.29 -4.98
CA ASN A 63 -9.63 -6.58 -4.59
C ASN A 63 -8.88 -7.72 -5.26
N ASN A 64 -8.56 -8.74 -4.47
CA ASN A 64 -7.96 -9.98 -4.94
C ASN A 64 -8.25 -11.11 -3.94
N GLU A 65 -7.84 -12.32 -4.26
CA GLU A 65 -8.08 -13.49 -3.42
C GLU A 65 -7.32 -13.45 -2.07
N MET A 66 -6.39 -12.50 -1.91
CA MET A 66 -5.55 -12.39 -0.72
C MET A 66 -5.97 -11.26 0.23
N ASN A 67 -7.15 -10.69 0.06
CA ASN A 67 -7.60 -9.55 0.88
C ASN A 67 -7.51 -9.80 2.38
N GLU A 68 -7.96 -10.95 2.84
CA GLU A 68 -7.91 -11.29 4.28
C GLU A 68 -6.49 -11.44 4.78
N SER A 69 -5.61 -12.02 3.97
CA SER A 69 -4.21 -12.20 4.33
C SER A 69 -3.46 -10.87 4.45
N ILE A 70 -3.72 -9.93 3.55
CA ILE A 70 -3.09 -8.61 3.61
C ILE A 70 -3.57 -7.82 4.83
N ILE A 71 -4.85 -7.91 5.17
CA ILE A 71 -5.38 -7.30 6.40
C ILE A 71 -4.70 -7.90 7.63
N SER A 72 -4.57 -9.22 7.67
CA SER A 72 -3.91 -9.92 8.78
C SER A 72 -2.44 -9.52 8.93
N ASP A 73 -1.71 -9.41 7.80
CA ASP A 73 -0.28 -9.09 7.81
C ASP A 73 0.02 -7.66 8.25
N PHE A 74 -0.74 -6.70 7.73
CA PHE A 74 -0.48 -5.29 8.03
C PHE A 74 -1.22 -4.79 9.26
N GLY A 75 -2.34 -5.42 9.63
CA GLY A 75 -3.20 -4.92 10.70
C GLY A 75 -3.61 -3.46 10.48
N PRO A 76 -4.13 -3.08 9.29
CA PRO A 76 -4.34 -1.68 8.97
C PRO A 76 -5.39 -1.04 9.86
N LYS A 77 -5.17 0.21 10.22
CA LYS A 77 -6.12 1.00 10.98
C LYS A 77 -7.33 1.40 10.15
N SER A 78 -7.12 1.65 8.86
CA SER A 78 -8.17 1.89 7.88
C SER A 78 -7.69 1.50 6.48
N TYR A 79 -8.61 1.07 5.63
CA TYR A 79 -8.24 0.59 4.30
C TYR A 79 -9.41 0.67 3.32
N ILE A 80 -9.07 0.66 2.04
CA ILE A 80 -10.02 0.63 0.93
C ILE A 80 -9.59 -0.44 -0.06
N PHE A 81 -10.50 -1.32 -0.45
CA PHE A 81 -10.33 -2.23 -1.57
C PHE A 81 -11.17 -1.75 -2.75
N ASN A 82 -10.58 -1.70 -3.92
CA ASN A 82 -11.22 -1.26 -5.15
C ASN A 82 -11.21 -2.36 -6.19
N ASP A 83 -12.20 -2.38 -7.05
CA ASP A 83 -12.23 -3.32 -8.16
C ASP A 83 -11.30 -2.85 -9.29
N PHE A 84 -10.60 -3.81 -9.91
CA PHE A 84 -9.91 -3.53 -11.15
C PHE A 84 -10.93 -3.33 -12.27
N VAL A 85 -10.77 -2.21 -12.98
CA VAL A 85 -11.60 -1.94 -14.15
C VAL A 85 -10.81 -2.33 -15.40
N CYS A 86 -11.33 -3.29 -16.16
CA CYS A 86 -10.79 -3.67 -17.45
C CYS A 86 -11.42 -2.79 -18.55
N ASN A 87 -10.58 -2.07 -19.30
CA ASN A 87 -11.07 -1.37 -20.48
C ASN A 87 -11.21 -2.35 -21.64
N ASN A 88 -12.45 -2.78 -21.89
CA ASN A 88 -12.76 -3.76 -22.94
C ASN A 88 -12.41 -3.31 -24.36
N LYS A 89 -12.37 -2.00 -24.62
CA LYS A 89 -12.00 -1.47 -25.95
C LYS A 89 -10.55 -1.73 -26.30
N ASN A 90 -9.65 -1.62 -25.32
CA ASN A 90 -8.21 -1.74 -25.54
C ASN A 90 -7.62 -2.98 -24.86
N LYS A 91 -8.45 -3.80 -24.23
CA LYS A 91 -8.02 -4.97 -23.42
C LYS A 91 -6.93 -4.60 -22.40
N THR A 92 -6.94 -3.36 -21.93
CA THR A 92 -5.99 -2.87 -20.95
C THR A 92 -6.63 -2.80 -19.57
N TRP A 93 -5.88 -3.19 -18.57
CA TRP A 93 -6.25 -2.95 -17.18
C TRP A 93 -5.99 -1.49 -16.88
N VAL A 94 -7.04 -0.78 -16.49
CA VAL A 94 -6.90 0.60 -16.03
C VAL A 94 -6.85 0.57 -14.51
N GLY A 95 -5.63 0.35 -14.01
CA GLY A 95 -5.34 0.63 -12.62
C GLY A 95 -4.99 2.09 -12.51
N ASP A 96 -5.74 2.87 -11.76
CA ASP A 96 -5.43 4.27 -11.57
C ASP A 96 -4.67 4.45 -10.25
N LYS A 97 -3.35 4.42 -10.34
CA LYS A 97 -2.48 4.61 -9.18
C LYS A 97 -2.64 6.00 -8.54
N HIS A 98 -3.02 7.01 -9.33
CA HIS A 98 -3.26 8.34 -8.80
C HIS A 98 -4.50 8.38 -7.92
N LYS A 99 -5.56 7.65 -8.30
CA LYS A 99 -6.74 7.49 -7.43
C LYS A 99 -6.39 6.78 -6.13
N ARG A 100 -5.60 5.72 -6.21
CA ARG A 100 -5.18 4.96 -5.01
C ARG A 100 -4.33 5.84 -4.10
N PHE A 101 -3.44 6.62 -4.67
CA PHE A 101 -2.66 7.60 -3.91
C PHE A 101 -3.56 8.61 -3.21
N LYS A 102 -4.50 9.21 -3.94
CA LYS A 102 -5.43 10.20 -3.37
C LYS A 102 -6.29 9.61 -2.26
N GLU A 103 -6.81 8.40 -2.43
CA GLU A 103 -7.58 7.71 -1.39
C GLU A 103 -6.75 7.49 -0.13
N THR A 104 -5.50 7.10 -0.29
CA THR A 104 -4.57 6.92 0.83
C THR A 104 -4.32 8.24 1.55
N VAL A 105 -4.12 9.33 0.81
CA VAL A 105 -3.98 10.67 1.41
C VAL A 105 -5.21 11.05 2.22
N VAL A 106 -6.41 10.76 1.71
CA VAL A 106 -7.67 11.05 2.44
C VAL A 106 -7.74 10.24 3.74
N LEU A 107 -7.38 8.94 3.69
CA LEU A 107 -7.34 8.11 4.90
C LEU A 107 -6.39 8.69 5.95
N LEU A 108 -5.21 9.12 5.53
CA LEU A 108 -4.23 9.73 6.43
C LEU A 108 -4.72 11.07 6.98
N ASP A 109 -5.34 11.89 6.14
CA ASP A 109 -5.84 13.20 6.54
C ASP A 109 -6.92 13.11 7.62
N GLU A 110 -7.74 12.08 7.59
CA GLU A 110 -8.75 11.82 8.64
C GLU A 110 -8.13 11.63 10.02
N HIS A 111 -6.86 11.24 10.08
CA HIS A 111 -6.12 10.98 11.32
C HIS A 111 -4.92 11.90 11.52
N LYS A 112 -4.87 13.04 10.81
CA LYS A 112 -3.68 13.91 10.77
C LYS A 112 -3.19 14.38 12.13
N ASP A 113 -4.10 14.54 13.09
CA ASP A 113 -3.76 15.05 14.41
C ASP A 113 -3.23 13.98 15.36
N ASP A 114 -3.31 12.70 14.96
CA ASP A 114 -2.91 11.56 15.79
C ASP A 114 -1.45 11.13 15.58
N TYR A 115 -0.77 11.71 14.57
CA TYR A 115 0.56 11.27 14.15
C TYR A 115 1.55 12.42 14.05
N ASP A 116 2.81 12.10 14.33
CA ASP A 116 3.92 13.05 14.20
C ASP A 116 4.44 13.12 12.76
N TYR A 117 4.43 11.99 12.04
CA TYR A 117 4.93 11.87 10.67
C TYR A 117 4.01 11.02 9.82
N PHE A 118 4.05 11.30 8.52
CA PHE A 118 3.33 10.53 7.50
C PHE A 118 4.31 10.04 6.45
N VAL A 119 4.24 8.77 6.13
CA VAL A 119 5.02 8.15 5.05
C VAL A 119 4.03 7.55 4.06
N ILE A 120 4.14 7.93 2.80
CA ILE A 120 3.30 7.38 1.73
C ILE A 120 4.20 6.70 0.73
N THR A 121 3.93 5.44 0.45
CA THR A 121 4.71 4.65 -0.49
C THR A 121 3.86 3.58 -1.15
N ARG A 122 4.39 2.93 -2.16
CA ARG A 122 3.72 1.81 -2.84
C ARG A 122 3.92 0.52 -2.05
N PHE A 123 3.05 -0.46 -2.32
CA PHE A 123 3.22 -1.80 -1.75
C PHE A 123 4.48 -2.50 -2.25
N ASP A 124 4.86 -2.23 -3.49
CA ASP A 124 5.97 -2.89 -4.18
C ASP A 124 7.31 -2.14 -4.15
#